data_b9aa3bb4211249e0ba36e1a06f425eb3
#
_entry.id   b9aa3bb4211249e0ba36e1a06f425eb3
#
_cell.length_a   1.000
_cell.length_b   1.000
_cell.length_c   1.000
_cell.angle_alpha   90.00
_cell.angle_beta   90.00
_cell.angle_gamma   90.00
#
_symmetry.space_group_name_H-M   'P 1'
#
loop_
_entity.id
_entity.type
_entity.pdbx_description
1 polymer ?
#
loop_
_entity_poly.entity_id
_entity_poly.type
_entity_poly.pdbx_seq_one_letter_code
_entity_poly.pdbx_strand_id
1 'polypeptide(L)'
;MLKTALKYGAIVAGLGTIAAFIFGDHLRTTTFAALQGTGYIGLFFLVLLVAAGACAAAYFLEKTALYVVAAVSLVLLLAVPLPGLIQSGYRNARVAYEPAITFTDQAPPTFDERPPWRLANNLLRRNAEDLRGNPADARYVISGGDGRYTMLVNGESTGRKTAGVVEWDGEGNRSSDFTTCRFDRGAVRALDGDLWNSLPRKINNTPGGHGLLFDAGDAYGICTDDGAKLYWPTTEQAGFPATTRVFGALVIVDHDGTISFDRDVKADEHPGPVYPISLAKAQQAAIKATGSFGDWWKNRAKVAYDED
;
A
#
# COMPACT_ATOMS: atom_id res chain seq x y z
N MET A 1 4.68 -35.24 30.97
CA MET A 1 3.90 -34.34 30.06
C MET A 1 4.29 -32.87 30.20
N LEU A 2 4.29 -32.26 31.41
CA LEU A 2 4.62 -30.83 31.60
C LEU A 2 6.01 -30.44 31.07
N LYS A 3 7.06 -31.26 31.32
CA LYS A 3 8.42 -30.99 30.81
C LYS A 3 8.52 -31.04 29.30
N THR A 4 7.72 -31.88 28.64
CA THR A 4 7.67 -31.98 27.17
C THR A 4 6.95 -30.78 26.57
N ALA A 5 5.83 -30.38 27.17
CA ALA A 5 5.09 -29.19 26.75
C ALA A 5 5.90 -27.89 26.92
N LEU A 6 6.68 -27.77 28.01
CA LEU A 6 7.59 -26.65 28.23
C LEU A 6 8.73 -26.61 27.21
N LYS A 7 9.30 -27.77 26.82
CA LYS A 7 10.33 -27.83 25.78
C LYS A 7 9.79 -27.37 24.41
N TYR A 8 8.62 -27.87 23.98
CA TYR A 8 8.00 -27.44 22.71
C TYR A 8 7.57 -25.98 22.75
N GLY A 9 7.04 -25.51 23.89
CA GLY A 9 6.71 -24.09 24.07
C GLY A 9 7.93 -23.19 23.95
N ALA A 10 9.07 -23.57 24.54
CA ALA A 10 10.32 -22.82 24.40
C ALA A 10 10.88 -22.82 22.98
N ILE A 11 10.76 -23.93 22.23
CA ILE A 11 11.18 -24.01 20.83
C ILE A 11 10.30 -23.11 19.97
N VAL A 12 8.98 -23.16 20.14
CA VAL A 12 8.04 -22.32 19.38
C VAL A 12 8.26 -20.84 19.69
N ALA A 13 8.46 -20.49 20.96
CA ALA A 13 8.77 -19.11 21.36
C ALA A 13 10.11 -18.64 20.77
N GLY A 14 11.14 -19.49 20.79
CA GLY A 14 12.44 -19.19 20.19
C GLY A 14 12.36 -18.97 18.67
N LEU A 15 11.67 -19.86 17.96
CA LEU A 15 11.45 -19.72 16.51
C LEU A 15 10.59 -18.49 16.19
N GLY A 16 9.57 -18.21 17.00
CA GLY A 16 8.75 -17.00 16.88
C GLY A 16 9.55 -15.72 17.08
N THR A 17 10.47 -15.71 18.05
CA THR A 17 11.37 -14.57 18.29
C THR A 17 12.33 -14.36 17.12
N ILE A 18 12.92 -15.44 16.59
CA ILE A 18 13.80 -15.37 15.40
C ILE A 18 13.03 -14.87 14.19
N ALA A 19 11.84 -15.39 13.95
CA ALA A 19 10.97 -14.95 12.86
C ALA A 19 10.58 -13.47 13.03
N ALA A 20 10.22 -13.03 14.23
CA ALA A 20 9.91 -11.64 14.53
C ALA A 20 11.13 -10.72 14.33
N PHE A 21 12.33 -11.17 14.67
CA PHE A 21 13.55 -10.41 14.44
C PHE A 21 13.89 -10.28 12.96
N ILE A 22 13.75 -11.36 12.18
CA ILE A 22 14.09 -11.36 10.73
C ILE A 22 13.02 -10.68 9.89
N PHE A 23 11.76 -10.83 10.27
CA PHE A 23 10.61 -10.41 9.45
C PHE A 23 9.73 -9.35 10.11
N GLY A 24 10.09 -8.85 11.30
CA GLY A 24 9.21 -8.08 12.17
C GLY A 24 8.48 -6.93 11.48
N ASP A 25 9.19 -6.05 10.81
CA ASP A 25 8.58 -4.90 10.12
C ASP A 25 7.76 -5.33 8.90
N HIS A 26 8.26 -6.30 8.14
CA HIS A 26 7.52 -6.82 6.98
C HIS A 26 6.26 -7.56 7.42
N LEU A 27 6.31 -8.38 8.47
CA LEU A 27 5.13 -9.05 9.02
C LEU A 27 4.13 -8.03 9.55
N ARG A 28 4.59 -7.01 10.26
CA ARG A 28 3.73 -5.94 10.78
C ARG A 28 3.03 -5.19 9.66
N THR A 29 3.76 -4.73 8.64
CA THR A 29 3.20 -3.98 7.51
C THR A 29 2.27 -4.85 6.66
N THR A 30 2.63 -6.11 6.39
CA THR A 30 1.78 -7.05 5.66
C THR A 30 0.51 -7.38 6.43
N THR A 31 0.62 -7.63 7.74
CA THR A 31 -0.54 -7.90 8.60
C THR A 31 -1.45 -6.68 8.66
N PHE A 32 -0.88 -5.49 8.81
CA PHE A 32 -1.66 -4.26 8.83
C PHE A 32 -2.34 -3.98 7.49
N ALA A 33 -1.65 -4.17 6.37
CA ALA A 33 -2.22 -4.05 5.03
C ALA A 33 -3.35 -5.06 4.81
N ALA A 34 -3.17 -6.32 5.26
CA ALA A 34 -4.21 -7.33 5.21
C ALA A 34 -5.42 -6.96 6.06
N LEU A 35 -5.20 -6.47 7.29
CA LEU A 35 -6.27 -6.01 8.18
C LEU A 35 -7.03 -4.82 7.58
N GLN A 36 -6.35 -3.92 6.88
CA GLN A 36 -7.00 -2.82 6.16
C GLN A 36 -7.79 -3.29 4.94
N GLY A 37 -7.22 -4.21 4.16
CA GLY A 37 -7.85 -4.74 2.94
C GLY A 37 -9.09 -5.57 3.24
N THR A 38 -9.09 -6.33 4.33
CA THR A 38 -10.21 -7.17 4.79
C THR A 38 -11.09 -6.48 5.84
N GLY A 39 -10.72 -5.28 6.29
CA GLY A 39 -11.29 -4.66 7.48
C GLY A 39 -10.98 -5.52 8.72
N TYR A 40 -11.88 -5.49 9.68
CA TYR A 40 -11.74 -6.32 10.89
C TYR A 40 -12.05 -7.81 10.66
N ILE A 41 -12.42 -8.22 9.45
CA ILE A 41 -12.72 -9.62 9.12
C ILE A 41 -11.47 -10.49 9.37
N GLY A 42 -10.29 -10.02 8.98
CA GLY A 42 -9.03 -10.73 9.24
C GLY A 42 -8.73 -10.88 10.72
N LEU A 43 -8.95 -9.84 11.51
CA LEU A 43 -8.80 -9.90 12.98
C LEU A 43 -9.82 -10.87 13.58
N PHE A 44 -11.07 -10.85 13.12
CA PHE A 44 -12.11 -11.77 13.53
C PHE A 44 -11.70 -13.24 13.30
N PHE A 45 -11.19 -13.58 12.11
CA PHE A 45 -10.70 -14.93 11.81
C PHE A 45 -9.49 -15.30 12.64
N LEU A 46 -8.55 -14.39 12.90
CA LEU A 46 -7.40 -14.64 13.75
C LEU A 46 -7.84 -15.01 15.18
N VAL A 47 -8.75 -14.23 15.77
CA VAL A 47 -9.24 -14.49 17.13
C VAL A 47 -10.08 -15.76 17.17
N LEU A 48 -10.82 -16.06 16.11
CA LEU A 48 -11.59 -17.30 15.97
C LEU A 48 -10.65 -18.52 15.91
N LEU A 49 -9.52 -18.42 15.20
CA LEU A 49 -8.47 -19.43 15.17
C LEU A 49 -7.81 -19.63 16.55
N VAL A 50 -7.54 -18.54 17.28
CA VAL A 50 -6.99 -18.59 18.64
C VAL A 50 -7.99 -19.24 19.58
N ALA A 51 -9.27 -18.90 19.51
CA ALA A 51 -10.32 -19.50 20.31
C ALA A 51 -10.48 -21.00 20.00
N ALA A 52 -10.48 -21.40 18.73
CA ALA A 52 -10.53 -22.79 18.30
C ALA A 52 -9.32 -23.58 18.77
N GLY A 53 -8.11 -23.00 18.68
CA GLY A 53 -6.87 -23.58 19.19
C GLY A 53 -6.90 -23.77 20.71
N ALA A 54 -7.42 -22.79 21.44
CA ALA A 54 -7.61 -22.90 22.91
C ALA A 54 -8.62 -23.98 23.28
N CYS A 55 -9.73 -24.13 22.54
CA CYS A 55 -10.71 -25.20 22.73
C CYS A 55 -10.09 -26.58 22.47
N ALA A 56 -9.34 -26.73 21.39
CA ALA A 56 -8.65 -27.98 21.07
C ALA A 56 -7.61 -28.33 22.15
N ALA A 57 -6.81 -27.36 22.58
CA ALA A 57 -5.85 -27.54 23.67
C ALA A 57 -6.55 -27.91 24.99
N ALA A 58 -7.70 -27.31 25.29
CA ALA A 58 -8.52 -27.63 26.47
C ALA A 58 -8.98 -29.07 26.44
N TYR A 59 -9.45 -29.54 25.28
CA TYR A 59 -9.91 -30.92 25.08
C TYR A 59 -8.78 -31.94 25.29
N PHE A 60 -7.62 -31.70 24.66
CA PHE A 60 -6.47 -32.63 24.77
C PHE A 60 -5.75 -32.60 26.12
N LEU A 61 -5.83 -31.49 26.85
CA LEU A 61 -5.16 -31.32 28.14
C LEU A 61 -6.09 -31.53 29.33
N GLU A 62 -7.36 -31.83 29.11
CA GLU A 62 -8.42 -31.99 30.13
C GLU A 62 -8.44 -30.86 31.17
N LYS A 63 -8.16 -29.63 30.75
CA LYS A 63 -8.05 -28.46 31.63
C LYS A 63 -9.29 -27.59 31.51
N THR A 64 -10.20 -27.67 32.46
CA THR A 64 -11.44 -26.87 32.54
C THR A 64 -11.20 -25.37 32.44
N ALA A 65 -10.07 -24.86 32.97
CA ALA A 65 -9.70 -23.47 32.90
C ALA A 65 -9.53 -22.95 31.43
N LEU A 66 -9.11 -23.81 30.52
CA LEU A 66 -8.95 -23.44 29.10
C LEU A 66 -10.29 -23.32 28.39
N TYR A 67 -11.32 -24.04 28.77
CA TYR A 67 -12.68 -23.87 28.28
C TYR A 67 -13.28 -22.53 28.71
N VAL A 68 -12.99 -22.11 29.95
CA VAL A 68 -13.41 -20.78 30.43
C VAL A 68 -12.71 -19.68 29.64
N VAL A 69 -11.40 -19.80 29.38
CA VAL A 69 -10.65 -18.84 28.55
C VAL A 69 -11.23 -18.80 27.13
N ALA A 70 -11.50 -19.97 26.54
CA ALA A 70 -12.08 -20.06 25.20
C ALA A 70 -13.49 -19.42 25.14
N ALA A 71 -14.34 -19.69 26.14
CA ALA A 71 -15.69 -19.11 26.22
C ALA A 71 -15.65 -17.59 26.42
N VAL A 72 -14.79 -17.10 27.33
CA VAL A 72 -14.60 -15.65 27.55
C VAL A 72 -14.06 -14.97 26.30
N SER A 73 -13.08 -15.59 25.62
CA SER A 73 -12.54 -15.08 24.35
C SER A 73 -13.62 -15.01 23.27
N LEU A 74 -14.48 -16.02 23.18
CA LEU A 74 -15.61 -16.05 22.23
C LEU A 74 -16.65 -14.98 22.55
N VAL A 75 -16.98 -14.78 23.81
CA VAL A 75 -17.94 -13.72 24.25
C VAL A 75 -17.33 -12.33 23.99
N LEU A 76 -16.07 -12.10 24.33
CA LEU A 76 -15.36 -10.86 24.02
C LEU A 76 -15.26 -10.64 22.51
N LEU A 77 -15.07 -11.70 21.74
CA LEU A 77 -15.04 -11.66 20.29
C LEU A 77 -16.38 -11.23 19.67
N LEU A 78 -17.47 -11.64 20.25
CA LEU A 78 -18.82 -11.31 19.76
C LEU A 78 -19.34 -9.97 20.30
N ALA A 79 -19.04 -9.65 21.57
CA ALA A 79 -19.60 -8.48 22.24
C ALA A 79 -18.84 -7.17 21.97
N VAL A 80 -17.52 -7.23 21.84
CA VAL A 80 -16.66 -6.03 21.69
C VAL A 80 -16.51 -5.60 20.22
N PRO A 81 -16.29 -6.51 19.25
CA PRO A 81 -16.01 -6.08 17.89
C PRO A 81 -17.24 -5.74 17.05
N LEU A 82 -18.41 -6.36 17.28
CA LEU A 82 -19.53 -6.17 16.37
C LEU A 82 -19.97 -4.70 16.23
N PRO A 83 -20.21 -3.94 17.32
CA PRO A 83 -20.48 -2.51 17.20
C PRO A 83 -19.26 -1.71 16.69
N GLY A 84 -18.07 -2.09 17.12
CA GLY A 84 -16.81 -1.46 16.70
C GLY A 84 -16.48 -1.72 15.23
N LEU A 85 -16.73 -2.93 14.71
CA LEU A 85 -16.57 -3.31 13.32
C LEU A 85 -17.46 -2.49 12.39
N ILE A 86 -18.73 -2.36 12.74
CA ILE A 86 -19.72 -1.64 11.95
C ILE A 86 -19.38 -0.14 11.94
N GLN A 87 -19.00 0.41 13.10
CA GLN A 87 -18.72 1.84 13.22
C GLN A 87 -17.29 2.22 12.80
N SER A 88 -16.34 1.28 12.82
CA SER A 88 -14.95 1.60 12.51
C SER A 88 -14.75 1.99 11.07
N GLY A 89 -15.42 1.32 10.13
CA GLY A 89 -15.40 1.70 8.73
C GLY A 89 -15.88 3.13 8.51
N TYR A 90 -16.98 3.50 9.16
CA TYR A 90 -17.51 4.86 9.14
C TYR A 90 -16.56 5.87 9.82
N ARG A 91 -16.05 5.55 11.01
CA ARG A 91 -15.11 6.43 11.72
C ARG A 91 -13.80 6.60 10.95
N ASN A 92 -13.26 5.52 10.39
CA ASN A 92 -12.05 5.60 9.59
C ASN A 92 -12.25 6.43 8.33
N ALA A 93 -13.36 6.24 7.63
CA ALA A 93 -13.72 7.05 6.50
C ALA A 93 -13.81 8.54 6.89
N ARG A 94 -14.40 8.84 8.03
CA ARG A 94 -14.55 10.20 8.55
C ARG A 94 -13.20 10.81 8.93
N VAL A 95 -12.36 10.07 9.67
CA VAL A 95 -11.02 10.53 10.06
C VAL A 95 -10.12 10.74 8.84
N ALA A 96 -10.22 9.88 7.82
CA ALA A 96 -9.46 10.04 6.59
C ALA A 96 -9.95 11.22 5.73
N TYR A 97 -11.23 11.58 5.85
CA TYR A 97 -11.87 12.57 5.03
C TYR A 97 -11.73 13.99 5.59
N GLU A 98 -12.09 14.20 6.87
CA GLU A 98 -12.12 15.54 7.50
C GLU A 98 -10.79 16.31 7.40
N PRO A 99 -9.60 15.68 7.58
CA PRO A 99 -8.33 16.40 7.47
C PRO A 99 -7.89 16.66 6.02
N ALA A 100 -8.44 15.90 5.06
CA ALA A 100 -7.96 15.92 3.66
C ALA A 100 -8.73 16.91 2.78
N ILE A 101 -9.86 17.47 3.26
CA ILE A 101 -10.67 18.41 2.48
C ILE A 101 -10.38 19.84 2.91
N THR A 102 -9.77 20.54 2.00
CA THR A 102 -9.73 22.00 2.02
C THR A 102 -10.73 22.49 1.01
N PHE A 103 -11.80 23.12 1.46
CA PHE A 103 -12.69 23.85 0.55
C PHE A 103 -11.94 25.09 0.06
N THR A 104 -11.83 25.23 -1.24
CA THR A 104 -11.18 26.38 -1.88
C THR A 104 -12.12 26.93 -2.93
N ASP A 105 -12.26 28.26 -2.95
CA ASP A 105 -12.98 28.96 -4.00
C ASP A 105 -12.17 29.07 -5.31
N GLN A 106 -11.05 28.34 -5.41
CA GLN A 106 -10.25 28.34 -6.62
C GLN A 106 -10.99 27.65 -7.76
N ALA A 107 -11.00 28.27 -8.92
CA ALA A 107 -11.48 27.64 -10.13
C ALA A 107 -10.77 26.28 -10.34
N PRO A 108 -11.49 25.27 -10.86
CA PRO A 108 -10.87 23.98 -11.15
C PRO A 108 -9.68 24.21 -12.10
N PRO A 109 -8.57 23.45 -11.90
CA PRO A 109 -7.41 23.59 -12.77
C PRO A 109 -7.81 23.30 -14.22
N THR A 110 -7.38 24.17 -15.14
CA THR A 110 -7.48 23.89 -16.57
C THR A 110 -6.56 22.72 -16.89
N PHE A 111 -7.14 21.71 -17.54
CA PHE A 111 -6.34 20.59 -18.03
C PHE A 111 -5.84 20.90 -19.42
N ASP A 112 -4.54 20.78 -19.64
CA ASP A 112 -3.97 20.84 -20.97
C ASP A 112 -4.50 19.70 -21.85
N GLU A 113 -4.63 19.95 -23.15
CA GLU A 113 -4.96 18.89 -24.10
C GLU A 113 -3.84 17.84 -24.06
N ARG A 114 -4.22 16.63 -23.70
CA ARG A 114 -3.30 15.49 -23.64
C ARG A 114 -3.91 14.28 -24.34
N PRO A 115 -3.07 13.41 -24.92
CA PRO A 115 -3.56 12.19 -25.53
C PRO A 115 -4.37 11.33 -24.55
N PRO A 116 -5.38 10.59 -25.05
CA PRO A 116 -6.16 9.70 -24.20
C PRO A 116 -5.27 8.67 -23.49
N TRP A 117 -5.47 8.47 -22.18
CA TRP A 117 -4.69 7.54 -21.37
C TRP A 117 -4.60 6.12 -21.97
N ARG A 118 -5.69 5.61 -22.55
CA ARG A 118 -5.71 4.29 -23.18
C ARG A 118 -4.74 4.18 -24.35
N LEU A 119 -4.61 5.25 -25.14
CA LEU A 119 -3.65 5.32 -26.25
C LEU A 119 -2.24 5.27 -25.69
N ALA A 120 -1.91 6.15 -24.75
CA ALA A 120 -0.61 6.21 -24.10
C ALA A 120 -0.22 4.85 -23.48
N ASN A 121 -1.11 4.24 -22.73
CA ASN A 121 -0.87 2.95 -22.10
C ASN A 121 -0.56 1.83 -23.11
N ASN A 122 -1.30 1.79 -24.23
CA ASN A 122 -1.06 0.79 -25.27
C ASN A 122 0.26 1.02 -26.03
N LEU A 123 0.59 2.28 -26.31
CA LEU A 123 1.84 2.63 -27.00
C LEU A 123 3.05 2.33 -26.12
N LEU A 124 3.02 2.74 -24.85
CA LEU A 124 4.10 2.47 -23.91
C LEU A 124 4.30 0.97 -23.69
N ARG A 125 3.23 0.17 -23.57
CA ARG A 125 3.35 -1.29 -23.44
C ARG A 125 4.07 -1.93 -24.61
N ARG A 126 3.80 -1.51 -25.84
CA ARG A 126 4.49 -2.00 -27.05
C ARG A 126 5.97 -1.66 -27.02
N ASN A 127 6.32 -0.45 -26.58
CA ASN A 127 7.72 -0.01 -26.54
C ASN A 127 8.46 -0.48 -25.29
N ALA A 128 7.75 -1.09 -24.33
CA ALA A 128 8.33 -1.72 -23.14
C ALA A 128 8.87 -3.14 -23.37
N GLU A 129 8.66 -3.75 -24.54
CA GLU A 129 9.04 -5.14 -24.84
C GLU A 129 10.54 -5.39 -24.69
N ASP A 130 11.38 -4.38 -24.95
CA ASP A 130 12.84 -4.46 -24.75
C ASP A 130 13.24 -4.49 -23.25
N LEU A 131 12.36 -4.11 -22.37
CA LEU A 131 12.51 -4.21 -20.92
C LEU A 131 11.82 -5.48 -20.44
N ARG A 132 12.62 -6.46 -20.03
CA ARG A 132 12.08 -7.75 -19.54
C ARG A 132 11.43 -7.57 -18.17
N GLY A 133 10.11 -7.59 -18.10
CA GLY A 133 9.34 -7.45 -16.86
C GLY A 133 7.85 -7.28 -17.12
N ASN A 134 7.12 -6.93 -16.07
CA ASN A 134 5.69 -6.67 -16.12
C ASN A 134 5.46 -5.15 -16.22
N PRO A 135 4.99 -4.63 -17.37
CA PRO A 135 4.69 -3.22 -17.49
C PRO A 135 3.51 -2.83 -16.58
N ALA A 136 3.72 -1.83 -15.74
CA ALA A 136 2.68 -1.21 -14.93
C ALA A 136 1.71 -0.39 -15.81
N ASP A 137 0.75 0.27 -15.20
CA ASP A 137 -0.11 1.20 -15.92
C ASP A 137 0.61 2.52 -16.17
N ALA A 138 0.34 3.11 -17.34
CA ALA A 138 0.87 4.42 -17.71
C ALA A 138 0.45 5.51 -16.71
N ARG A 139 1.38 6.38 -16.37
CA ARG A 139 1.18 7.57 -15.52
C ARG A 139 1.50 8.83 -16.30
N TYR A 140 0.72 9.87 -16.08
CA TYR A 140 1.07 11.19 -16.57
C TYR A 140 1.84 11.92 -15.49
N VAL A 141 3.01 12.41 -15.83
CA VAL A 141 3.93 13.13 -14.95
C VAL A 141 4.31 14.45 -15.57
N ILE A 142 4.61 15.45 -14.74
CA ILE A 142 5.12 16.75 -15.20
C ILE A 142 6.55 16.84 -14.68
N SER A 143 7.50 16.98 -15.57
CA SER A 143 8.92 17.11 -15.24
C SER A 143 9.51 18.30 -15.97
N GLY A 144 10.06 19.27 -15.24
CA GLY A 144 10.65 20.46 -15.83
C GLY A 144 9.65 21.38 -16.57
N GLY A 145 8.35 21.27 -16.28
CA GLY A 145 7.29 22.00 -16.96
C GLY A 145 6.64 21.25 -18.11
N ASP A 146 7.25 20.16 -18.58
CA ASP A 146 6.75 19.37 -19.70
C ASP A 146 5.98 18.14 -19.17
N GLY A 147 4.77 17.95 -19.70
CA GLY A 147 3.94 16.79 -19.38
C GLY A 147 4.29 15.59 -20.26
N ARG A 148 4.46 14.43 -19.66
CA ARG A 148 4.74 13.19 -20.39
C ARG A 148 4.05 11.98 -19.74
N TYR A 149 3.85 10.94 -20.53
CA TYR A 149 3.42 9.65 -20.00
C TYR A 149 4.63 8.78 -19.69
N THR A 150 4.61 8.13 -18.55
CA THR A 150 5.65 7.20 -18.12
C THR A 150 5.06 5.85 -17.75
N MET A 151 5.82 4.78 -17.96
CA MET A 151 5.47 3.42 -17.61
C MET A 151 6.66 2.72 -16.97
N LEU A 152 6.48 2.29 -15.73
CA LEU A 152 7.45 1.48 -15.01
C LEU A 152 7.33 0.01 -15.43
N VAL A 153 8.46 -0.63 -15.74
CA VAL A 153 8.52 -2.07 -16.02
C VAL A 153 9.04 -2.78 -14.78
N ASN A 154 8.10 -3.32 -14.00
CA ASN A 154 8.38 -4.02 -12.76
C ASN A 154 9.02 -5.38 -13.00
N GLY A 155 9.76 -5.87 -12.02
CA GLY A 155 10.29 -7.24 -12.01
C GLY A 155 9.18 -8.29 -11.81
N GLU A 156 9.55 -9.55 -11.91
CA GLU A 156 8.67 -10.66 -11.55
C GLU A 156 8.86 -11.06 -10.08
N SER A 157 7.80 -11.53 -9.44
CA SER A 157 7.81 -11.89 -8.01
C SER A 157 8.93 -12.86 -7.63
N THR A 158 9.21 -13.83 -8.49
CA THR A 158 10.10 -14.97 -8.19
C THR A 158 11.58 -14.75 -8.48
N GLY A 159 12.00 -13.61 -9.01
CA GLY A 159 13.44 -13.39 -9.21
C GLY A 159 13.88 -12.25 -10.10
N ARG A 160 13.06 -11.80 -11.02
CA ARG A 160 13.42 -10.66 -11.88
C ARG A 160 13.30 -9.36 -11.11
N LYS A 161 14.31 -8.53 -11.30
CA LYS A 161 14.38 -7.17 -10.74
C LYS A 161 13.58 -6.20 -11.61
N THR A 162 13.23 -5.05 -11.06
CA THR A 162 12.63 -3.95 -11.82
C THR A 162 13.59 -3.52 -12.91
N ALA A 163 13.09 -3.44 -14.14
CA ALA A 163 13.95 -3.35 -15.34
C ALA A 163 14.25 -1.89 -15.73
N GLY A 164 13.23 -1.04 -15.73
CA GLY A 164 13.41 0.34 -16.20
C GLY A 164 12.10 1.06 -16.40
N VAL A 165 12.14 2.12 -17.17
CA VAL A 165 11.04 3.03 -17.45
C VAL A 165 10.98 3.31 -18.94
N VAL A 166 9.79 3.45 -19.49
CA VAL A 166 9.54 3.97 -20.83
C VAL A 166 8.73 5.25 -20.70
N GLU A 167 9.14 6.29 -21.38
CA GLU A 167 8.47 7.60 -21.42
C GLU A 167 8.01 7.94 -22.81
N TRP A 168 6.94 8.74 -22.90
CA TRP A 168 6.40 9.29 -24.13
C TRP A 168 5.84 10.69 -23.84
N ASP A 169 6.24 11.67 -24.65
CA ASP A 169 5.83 13.08 -24.52
C ASP A 169 4.41 13.36 -25.02
N GLY A 170 3.75 12.38 -25.60
CA GLY A 170 2.39 12.54 -26.15
C GLY A 170 2.38 12.80 -27.65
N GLU A 171 3.53 12.90 -28.29
CA GLU A 171 3.66 13.18 -29.71
C GLU A 171 4.23 11.96 -30.47
N GLY A 172 3.73 11.77 -31.68
CA GLY A 172 4.20 10.68 -32.53
C GLY A 172 3.86 9.27 -32.06
N ASN A 173 4.28 8.28 -32.83
CA ASN A 173 4.07 6.85 -32.53
C ASN A 173 5.22 5.97 -33.02
N ARG A 174 6.34 6.56 -33.42
CA ARG A 174 7.56 5.86 -33.85
C ARG A 174 8.37 5.46 -32.63
N SER A 175 9.18 4.44 -32.73
CA SER A 175 10.05 4.01 -31.63
C SER A 175 11.03 5.11 -31.17
N SER A 176 11.39 6.05 -32.06
CA SER A 176 12.20 7.22 -31.73
C SER A 176 11.53 8.24 -30.83
N ASP A 177 10.20 8.20 -30.73
CA ASP A 177 9.38 9.13 -29.95
C ASP A 177 9.26 8.69 -28.49
N PHE A 178 9.91 7.57 -28.15
CA PHE A 178 9.91 6.98 -26.80
C PHE A 178 11.32 7.01 -26.21
N THR A 179 11.42 7.44 -24.98
CA THR A 179 12.65 7.36 -24.20
C THR A 179 12.59 6.14 -23.29
N THR A 180 13.63 5.31 -23.35
CA THR A 180 13.74 4.12 -22.49
C THR A 180 14.99 4.22 -21.64
N CYS A 181 14.85 4.13 -20.34
CA CYS A 181 15.95 4.12 -19.39
C CYS A 181 15.87 2.88 -18.49
N ARG A 182 17.02 2.49 -17.93
CA ARG A 182 17.14 1.24 -17.17
C ARG A 182 17.67 1.52 -15.78
N PHE A 183 17.28 0.68 -14.84
CA PHE A 183 17.99 0.54 -13.58
C PHE A 183 19.23 -0.31 -13.79
N ASP A 184 20.25 -0.09 -13.00
CA ASP A 184 21.44 -0.93 -12.98
C ASP A 184 21.06 -2.38 -12.75
N ARG A 185 21.79 -3.28 -13.36
CA ARG A 185 21.46 -4.70 -13.35
C ARG A 185 21.34 -5.26 -11.94
N GLY A 186 20.12 -5.57 -11.53
CA GLY A 186 19.83 -6.16 -10.21
C GLY A 186 19.78 -5.18 -9.05
N ALA A 187 19.89 -3.88 -9.27
CA ALA A 187 19.89 -2.86 -8.23
C ALA A 187 18.53 -2.71 -7.55
N VAL A 188 17.46 -2.65 -8.35
CA VAL A 188 16.10 -2.40 -7.85
C VAL A 188 15.29 -3.69 -7.83
N ARG A 189 14.83 -4.08 -6.63
CA ARG A 189 13.98 -5.26 -6.43
C ARG A 189 12.58 -5.03 -7.00
N ALA A 190 11.81 -6.13 -7.17
CA ALA A 190 10.44 -6.03 -7.63
C ALA A 190 9.52 -5.37 -6.57
N LEU A 191 8.54 -4.59 -7.04
CA LEU A 191 7.59 -3.89 -6.16
C LEU A 191 6.70 -4.87 -5.39
N ASP A 192 6.30 -5.95 -6.04
CA ASP A 192 5.46 -7.04 -5.52
C ASP A 192 6.24 -8.36 -5.37
N GLY A 193 7.56 -8.27 -5.25
CA GLY A 193 8.44 -9.43 -5.15
C GLY A 193 8.32 -10.18 -3.83
N ASP A 194 8.67 -11.47 -3.88
CA ASP A 194 8.75 -12.34 -2.70
C ASP A 194 9.90 -11.93 -1.77
N LEU A 195 9.95 -12.55 -0.60
CA LEU A 195 10.85 -12.28 0.54
C LEU A 195 12.23 -11.71 0.19
N TRP A 196 12.92 -12.30 -0.78
CA TRP A 196 14.29 -11.90 -1.15
C TRP A 196 14.33 -10.87 -2.28
N ASN A 197 13.26 -10.79 -3.06
CA ASN A 197 13.12 -9.88 -4.20
C ASN A 197 12.16 -8.72 -3.91
N SER A 198 11.69 -8.55 -2.69
CA SER A 198 10.72 -7.52 -2.29
C SER A 198 11.42 -6.17 -2.09
N LEU A 199 11.03 -5.17 -2.89
CA LEU A 199 11.44 -3.78 -2.69
C LEU A 199 10.85 -3.18 -1.41
N PRO A 200 9.55 -3.35 -1.08
CA PRO A 200 8.98 -2.92 0.18
C PRO A 200 9.76 -3.40 1.40
N ARG A 201 10.20 -4.66 1.38
CA ARG A 201 11.03 -5.21 2.46
C ARG A 201 12.41 -4.54 2.52
N LYS A 202 13.05 -4.29 1.37
CA LYS A 202 14.33 -3.56 1.34
C LYS A 202 14.17 -2.17 1.93
N ILE A 203 13.09 -1.46 1.54
CA ILE A 203 12.78 -0.12 2.04
C ILE A 203 12.52 -0.13 3.55
N ASN A 204 11.66 -1.04 4.04
CA ASN A 204 11.35 -1.15 5.48
C ASN A 204 12.59 -1.46 6.34
N ASN A 205 13.59 -2.13 5.78
CA ASN A 205 14.86 -2.42 6.47
C ASN A 205 15.90 -1.28 6.33
N THR A 206 15.57 -0.23 5.59
CA THR A 206 16.44 0.96 5.45
C THR A 206 16.07 2.00 6.51
N PRO A 207 17.03 2.66 7.15
CA PRO A 207 16.74 3.74 8.09
C PRO A 207 15.82 4.79 7.45
N GLY A 208 14.72 5.13 8.16
CA GLY A 208 13.68 6.04 7.65
C GLY A 208 12.52 5.36 6.93
N GLY A 209 12.64 4.08 6.54
CA GLY A 209 11.60 3.34 5.84
C GLY A 209 10.66 2.52 6.74
N HIS A 210 10.96 2.42 8.04
CA HIS A 210 10.18 1.61 8.97
C HIS A 210 8.72 2.04 9.05
N GLY A 211 7.82 1.07 8.92
CA GLY A 211 6.37 1.28 9.09
C GLY A 211 5.66 1.84 7.87
N LEU A 212 6.36 2.06 6.76
CA LEU A 212 5.75 2.47 5.51
C LEU A 212 4.93 1.33 4.91
N LEU A 213 3.76 1.68 4.36
CA LEU A 213 2.85 0.79 3.67
C LEU A 213 2.86 1.12 2.18
N PHE A 214 2.92 0.10 1.36
CA PHE A 214 3.15 0.19 -0.08
C PHE A 214 1.93 -0.30 -0.87
N ASP A 215 1.58 0.45 -1.91
CA ASP A 215 0.68 0.01 -2.96
C ASP A 215 1.45 0.08 -4.29
N ALA A 216 1.63 -1.06 -4.95
CA ALA A 216 2.38 -1.10 -6.21
C ALA A 216 1.77 -0.20 -7.29
N GLY A 217 0.45 0.03 -7.22
CA GLY A 217 -0.25 0.95 -8.11
C GLY A 217 0.11 2.42 -7.91
N ASP A 218 0.75 2.82 -6.81
CA ASP A 218 1.18 4.20 -6.58
C ASP A 218 2.58 4.49 -7.11
N ALA A 219 3.39 3.45 -7.37
CA ALA A 219 4.74 3.61 -7.88
C ALA A 219 4.74 4.07 -9.35
N TYR A 220 5.68 4.94 -9.68
CA TYR A 220 5.96 5.35 -11.06
C TYR A 220 7.46 5.58 -11.25
N GLY A 221 7.90 5.61 -12.48
CA GLY A 221 9.29 5.86 -12.79
C GLY A 221 9.43 7.02 -13.74
N ILE A 222 10.60 7.63 -13.76
CA ILE A 222 11.01 8.62 -14.76
C ILE A 222 12.41 8.31 -15.27
N CYS A 223 12.69 8.81 -16.47
CA CYS A 223 14.05 8.81 -17.01
C CYS A 223 14.80 10.06 -16.57
N THR A 224 16.04 9.87 -16.11
CA THR A 224 16.99 10.94 -15.79
C THR A 224 18.26 10.74 -16.60
N ASP A 225 19.16 11.71 -16.57
CA ASP A 225 20.45 11.61 -17.28
C ASP A 225 21.31 10.42 -16.79
N ASP A 226 21.17 10.04 -15.52
CA ASP A 226 21.90 8.93 -14.90
C ASP A 226 21.23 7.55 -15.13
N GLY A 227 19.96 7.51 -15.58
CA GLY A 227 19.21 6.28 -15.77
C GLY A 227 17.76 6.36 -15.27
N ALA A 228 17.17 5.21 -14.96
CA ALA A 228 15.81 5.16 -14.42
C ALA A 228 15.78 5.57 -12.94
N LYS A 229 14.79 6.36 -12.55
CA LYS A 229 14.50 6.70 -11.16
C LYS A 229 13.08 6.34 -10.82
N LEU A 230 12.86 5.68 -9.68
CA LEU A 230 11.53 5.27 -9.20
C LEU A 230 11.09 6.19 -8.07
N TYR A 231 9.86 6.64 -8.15
CA TYR A 231 9.16 7.40 -7.13
C TYR A 231 8.00 6.57 -6.59
N TRP A 232 7.91 6.45 -5.29
CA TRP A 232 6.86 5.67 -4.64
C TRP A 232 6.24 6.44 -3.48
N PRO A 233 5.17 7.19 -3.70
CA PRO A 233 4.40 7.76 -2.62
C PRO A 233 3.85 6.65 -1.73
N THR A 234 4.11 6.71 -0.44
CA THR A 234 3.74 5.66 0.51
C THR A 234 2.79 6.18 1.58
N THR A 235 2.17 5.26 2.26
CA THR A 235 1.32 5.57 3.41
C THR A 235 1.92 5.01 4.69
N GLU A 236 1.47 5.51 5.83
CA GLU A 236 1.77 4.93 7.13
C GLU A 236 0.52 4.80 7.98
N GLN A 237 0.62 4.04 9.06
CA GLN A 237 -0.47 3.82 9.98
C GLN A 237 -0.67 5.04 10.89
N ALA A 238 -1.89 5.60 10.93
CA ALA A 238 -2.25 6.68 11.85
C ALA A 238 -2.91 6.15 13.12
N GLY A 239 -2.23 6.31 14.27
CA GLY A 239 -2.77 6.01 15.60
C GLY A 239 -2.94 4.50 15.91
N PHE A 240 -3.56 4.19 17.03
CA PHE A 240 -3.91 2.84 17.46
C PHE A 240 -5.31 2.80 18.08
N PRO A 241 -6.14 1.81 17.81
CA PRO A 241 -6.01 0.71 16.84
C PRO A 241 -6.29 1.21 15.42
N ALA A 242 -5.23 1.59 14.71
CA ALA A 242 -5.41 2.31 13.48
C ALA A 242 -5.71 1.36 12.31
N THR A 243 -6.80 1.65 11.66
CA THR A 243 -7.11 1.16 10.33
C THR A 243 -7.03 2.30 9.30
N THR A 244 -6.70 3.52 9.76
CA THR A 244 -6.58 4.71 8.92
C THR A 244 -5.15 4.86 8.44
N ARG A 245 -5.01 5.24 7.17
CA ARG A 245 -3.74 5.56 6.55
C ARG A 245 -3.60 7.07 6.39
N VAL A 246 -2.38 7.54 6.55
CA VAL A 246 -1.98 8.91 6.21
C VAL A 246 -0.81 8.84 5.24
N PHE A 247 -0.43 9.97 4.67
CA PHE A 247 0.81 10.07 3.90
C PHE A 247 2.00 9.71 4.81
N GLY A 248 2.88 8.85 4.31
CA GLY A 248 4.06 8.40 5.05
C GLY A 248 5.33 9.09 4.59
N ALA A 249 5.70 8.86 3.34
CA ALA A 249 6.86 9.45 2.68
C ALA A 249 6.79 9.26 1.17
N LEU A 250 7.44 10.11 0.42
CA LEU A 250 7.84 9.82 -0.95
C LEU A 250 9.16 9.05 -0.90
N VAL A 251 9.13 7.79 -1.29
CA VAL A 251 10.34 6.97 -1.43
C VAL A 251 10.89 7.16 -2.82
N ILE A 252 12.17 7.48 -2.90
CA ILE A 252 12.89 7.67 -4.15
C ILE A 252 13.96 6.58 -4.24
N VAL A 253 13.97 5.85 -5.36
CA VAL A 253 14.98 4.81 -5.62
C VAL A 253 15.72 5.19 -6.88
N ASP A 254 17.00 5.45 -6.76
CA ASP A 254 17.89 5.81 -7.87
C ASP A 254 18.23 4.59 -8.75
N HIS A 255 18.81 4.85 -9.91
CA HIS A 255 19.16 3.80 -10.88
C HIS A 255 20.03 2.69 -10.28
N ASP A 256 20.91 3.02 -9.33
CA ASP A 256 21.82 2.11 -8.64
C ASP A 256 21.17 1.35 -7.47
N GLY A 257 19.88 1.66 -7.16
CA GLY A 257 19.13 1.07 -6.06
C GLY A 257 19.35 1.75 -4.70
N THR A 258 19.97 2.93 -4.68
CA THR A 258 20.05 3.81 -3.51
C THR A 258 18.64 4.30 -3.16
N ILE A 259 18.29 4.28 -1.88
CA ILE A 259 16.95 4.64 -1.39
C ILE A 259 17.05 5.90 -0.54
N SER A 260 16.22 6.88 -0.87
CA SER A 260 16.03 8.10 -0.08
C SER A 260 14.56 8.32 0.25
N PHE A 261 14.29 9.13 1.27
CA PHE A 261 12.95 9.40 1.79
C PHE A 261 12.74 10.89 1.90
N ASP A 262 11.64 11.37 1.34
CA ASP A 262 11.14 12.71 1.55
C ASP A 262 9.79 12.64 2.28
N ARG A 263 9.70 13.24 3.46
CA ARG A 263 8.49 13.26 4.31
C ARG A 263 7.79 14.62 4.30
N ASP A 264 8.49 15.65 3.85
CA ASP A 264 7.96 17.03 3.77
C ASP A 264 7.87 17.48 2.30
N VAL A 265 7.20 16.66 1.52
CA VAL A 265 7.15 16.77 0.07
C VAL A 265 6.32 17.98 -0.38
N LYS A 266 6.89 18.80 -1.26
CA LYS A 266 6.15 19.82 -2.00
C LYS A 266 5.90 19.36 -3.44
N ALA A 267 4.73 19.68 -3.97
CA ALA A 267 4.28 19.19 -5.26
C ALA A 267 5.15 19.65 -6.45
N ASP A 268 5.85 20.75 -6.30
CA ASP A 268 6.72 21.37 -7.31
C ASP A 268 8.19 20.88 -7.25
N GLU A 269 8.57 20.18 -6.18
CA GLU A 269 9.93 19.69 -5.99
C GLU A 269 10.20 18.36 -6.69
N HIS A 270 9.15 17.62 -7.01
CA HIS A 270 9.26 16.29 -7.62
C HIS A 270 8.37 16.14 -8.85
N PRO A 271 8.80 15.36 -9.85
CA PRO A 271 7.97 15.06 -11.00
C PRO A 271 6.81 14.13 -10.62
N GLY A 272 5.64 14.40 -11.20
CA GLY A 272 4.48 13.52 -11.05
C GLY A 272 3.78 13.57 -9.67
N PRO A 273 2.90 12.61 -9.41
CA PRO A 273 2.07 12.61 -8.21
C PRO A 273 2.89 12.26 -6.97
N VAL A 274 3.06 13.21 -6.09
CA VAL A 274 3.79 13.02 -4.81
C VAL A 274 2.90 12.42 -3.71
N TYR A 275 1.58 12.41 -3.91
CA TYR A 275 0.60 11.85 -2.98
C TYR A 275 0.09 10.49 -3.46
N PRO A 276 -0.07 9.47 -2.57
CA PRO A 276 -0.53 8.16 -2.98
C PRO A 276 -1.93 8.20 -3.60
N ILE A 277 -2.06 7.74 -4.83
CA ILE A 277 -3.35 7.70 -5.54
C ILE A 277 -4.32 6.74 -4.85
N SER A 278 -3.80 5.64 -4.28
CA SER A 278 -4.57 4.70 -3.49
C SER A 278 -5.21 5.38 -2.26
N LEU A 279 -4.47 6.26 -1.59
CA LEU A 279 -4.96 7.03 -0.46
C LEU A 279 -5.98 8.09 -0.91
N ALA A 280 -5.70 8.83 -1.97
CA ALA A 280 -6.62 9.82 -2.55
C ALA A 280 -7.97 9.18 -2.95
N LYS A 281 -7.93 7.99 -3.59
CA LYS A 281 -9.14 7.22 -3.92
C LYS A 281 -9.91 6.78 -2.67
N ALA A 282 -9.19 6.35 -1.62
CA ALA A 282 -9.82 5.98 -0.35
C ALA A 282 -10.49 7.18 0.33
N GLN A 283 -9.85 8.35 0.29
CA GLN A 283 -10.40 9.60 0.80
C GLN A 283 -11.63 10.04 0.00
N GLN A 284 -11.56 9.99 -1.34
CA GLN A 284 -12.70 10.27 -2.20
C GLN A 284 -13.87 9.31 -1.93
N ALA A 285 -13.59 8.01 -1.77
CA ALA A 285 -14.62 7.03 -1.41
C ALA A 285 -15.22 7.31 -0.02
N ALA A 286 -14.47 7.94 0.87
CA ALA A 286 -14.88 8.29 2.23
C ALA A 286 -15.88 9.47 2.28
N ILE A 287 -16.09 10.19 1.17
CA ILE A 287 -17.13 11.22 1.03
C ILE A 287 -18.52 10.68 1.46
N LYS A 288 -18.75 9.39 1.26
CA LYS A 288 -19.96 8.71 1.71
C LYS A 288 -20.17 8.77 3.22
N ALA A 289 -19.14 9.04 4.01
CA ALA A 289 -19.19 9.15 5.46
C ALA A 289 -19.51 10.55 5.98
N THR A 290 -19.70 11.55 5.12
CA THR A 290 -20.08 12.92 5.50
C THR A 290 -21.51 12.99 6.04
N GLY A 291 -22.34 12.01 5.66
CA GLY A 291 -23.70 11.86 6.20
C GLY A 291 -23.73 11.17 7.56
N SER A 292 -24.94 10.78 7.99
CA SER A 292 -25.10 9.97 9.18
C SER A 292 -24.54 8.56 8.99
N PHE A 293 -24.26 7.86 10.09
CA PHE A 293 -23.90 6.43 10.04
C PHE A 293 -24.95 5.59 9.27
N GLY A 294 -26.23 5.92 9.42
CA GLY A 294 -27.31 5.24 8.71
C GLY A 294 -27.26 5.45 7.20
N ASP A 295 -26.87 6.63 6.73
CA ASP A 295 -26.72 6.93 5.32
C ASP A 295 -25.50 6.22 4.74
N TRP A 296 -24.39 6.21 5.47
CA TRP A 296 -23.18 5.45 5.10
C TRP A 296 -23.48 3.95 5.00
N TRP A 297 -24.17 3.38 5.99
CA TRP A 297 -24.53 1.96 6.03
C TRP A 297 -25.43 1.55 4.86
N LYS A 298 -26.38 2.41 4.50
CA LYS A 298 -27.30 2.18 3.39
C LYS A 298 -26.72 2.56 2.02
N ASN A 299 -25.44 2.95 1.99
CA ASN A 299 -24.75 3.43 0.79
C ASN A 299 -25.47 4.61 0.11
N ARG A 300 -26.19 5.40 0.89
CA ARG A 300 -26.94 6.58 0.46
C ARG A 300 -26.10 7.83 0.67
N ALA A 301 -25.02 7.96 -0.08
CA ALA A 301 -24.30 9.22 -0.12
C ALA A 301 -25.20 10.27 -0.80
N LYS A 302 -25.84 11.09 -0.01
CA LYS A 302 -26.39 12.36 -0.51
C LYS A 302 -25.22 13.36 -0.55
N VAL A 303 -24.39 13.26 -1.56
CA VAL A 303 -23.61 14.40 -1.98
C VAL A 303 -24.58 15.23 -2.81
N ALA A 304 -25.19 16.24 -2.22
CA ALA A 304 -25.81 17.29 -2.98
C ALA A 304 -24.67 18.06 -3.65
N TYR A 305 -24.46 17.82 -4.93
CA TYR A 305 -23.79 18.83 -5.77
C TYR A 305 -24.82 19.93 -5.88
N ASP A 306 -24.53 21.10 -5.33
CA ASP A 306 -25.22 22.32 -5.75
C ASP A 306 -24.84 22.49 -7.22
N GLU A 307 -25.78 22.19 -8.09
CA GLU A 307 -25.74 22.57 -9.50
C GLU A 307 -26.19 24.05 -9.56
N ASP A 308 -25.27 24.98 -9.28
CA ASP A 308 -25.42 26.38 -9.64
C ASP A 308 -24.73 26.66 -10.99
#